data_72c87e85a9555c95f50c3084744aefde
#
_entry.id   72c87e85a9555c95f50c3084744aefde
#
_cell.length_a   1.000
_cell.length_b   1.000
_cell.length_c   1.000
_cell.angle_alpha   90.00
_cell.angle_beta   90.00
_cell.angle_gamma   90.00
#
_symmetry.space_group_name_H-M   'P 1'
#
loop_
_entity.id
_entity.type
_entity.pdbx_description
1 polymer ?
#
loop_
_entity_poly.entity_id
_entity_poly.type
_entity_poly.pdbx_seq_one_letter_code
_entity_poly.pdbx_strand_id
1 'polypeptide(L)'
;INAEEDLGFVGDAIRKVRGEIAEKMPLIGFSGAPFTLCSYMIEGGKSRDFTSTKLMMFEAPEMWNLLMDKVCTVLVDYLKMQVKAGAQALQIFDSWVGCMGPQDYEKYVMPHTRRVINELKDMGVPIINFSTGTSTILDTVAKAGGDVISFDWRINIDDAWKKIGYDRSIQGNLDPTLLFAPIPVIRDRVLEIMRRVGGRPGHIFNLGHGILQHTPVDHVKAIVDMVHEYQHE
;
A
#
# COMPACT_ATOMS: atom_id res chain seq x y z
N ILE A 1 -22.76 6.22 4.21
CA ILE A 1 -22.26 6.17 2.82
C ILE A 1 -22.59 4.77 2.29
N ASN A 2 -23.30 4.72 1.18
CA ASN A 2 -23.50 3.51 0.38
C ASN A 2 -22.52 3.54 -0.78
N ALA A 3 -21.55 2.63 -0.82
CA ALA A 3 -20.49 2.68 -1.80
C ALA A 3 -20.98 2.57 -3.26
N GLU A 4 -22.03 1.78 -3.51
CA GLU A 4 -22.59 1.62 -4.86
C GLU A 4 -23.37 2.87 -5.32
N GLU A 5 -24.10 3.53 -4.42
CA GLU A 5 -24.88 4.73 -4.74
C GLU A 5 -24.02 5.99 -4.80
N ASP A 6 -23.17 6.18 -3.78
CA ASP A 6 -22.41 7.43 -3.60
C ASP A 6 -21.11 7.45 -4.43
N LEU A 7 -20.51 6.28 -4.70
CA LEU A 7 -19.21 6.11 -5.34
C LEU A 7 -19.26 5.22 -6.61
N GLY A 8 -20.46 4.94 -7.13
CA GLY A 8 -20.65 4.06 -8.27
C GLY A 8 -19.89 4.48 -9.54
N PHE A 9 -19.62 5.78 -9.69
CA PHE A 9 -18.80 6.31 -10.79
C PHE A 9 -17.36 5.74 -10.81
N VAL A 10 -16.81 5.34 -9.65
CA VAL A 10 -15.52 4.65 -9.59
C VAL A 10 -15.64 3.25 -10.19
N GLY A 11 -16.72 2.53 -9.87
CA GLY A 11 -17.02 1.25 -10.50
C GLY A 11 -17.18 1.33 -12.01
N ASP A 12 -17.84 2.41 -12.50
CA ASP A 12 -17.97 2.65 -13.95
C ASP A 12 -16.61 2.92 -14.60
N ALA A 13 -15.74 3.69 -13.95
CA ALA A 13 -14.39 3.93 -14.44
C ALA A 13 -13.57 2.64 -14.51
N ILE A 14 -13.65 1.79 -13.47
CA ILE A 14 -12.97 0.48 -13.43
C ILE A 14 -13.46 -0.39 -14.60
N ARG A 15 -14.76 -0.51 -14.83
CA ARG A 15 -15.32 -1.28 -15.95
C ARG A 15 -14.81 -0.81 -17.31
N LYS A 16 -14.77 0.52 -17.52
CA LYS A 16 -14.24 1.11 -18.76
C LYS A 16 -12.77 0.78 -18.94
N VAL A 17 -11.94 1.02 -17.94
CA VAL A 17 -10.51 0.73 -17.99
C VAL A 17 -10.27 -0.76 -18.25
N ARG A 18 -11.00 -1.67 -17.56
CA ARG A 18 -10.90 -3.11 -17.80
C ARG A 18 -11.22 -3.50 -19.25
N GLY A 19 -12.22 -2.88 -19.84
CA GLY A 19 -12.57 -3.10 -21.25
C GLY A 19 -11.45 -2.72 -22.21
N GLU A 20 -10.72 -1.63 -21.93
CA GLU A 20 -9.63 -1.14 -22.79
C GLU A 20 -8.32 -1.91 -22.62
N ILE A 21 -7.93 -2.19 -21.35
CA ILE A 21 -6.67 -2.92 -21.09
C ILE A 21 -6.83 -4.44 -21.28
N ALA A 22 -8.06 -4.94 -21.23
CA ALA A 22 -8.41 -6.36 -21.38
C ALA A 22 -7.49 -7.26 -20.48
N GLU A 23 -6.86 -8.27 -21.10
CA GLU A 23 -5.96 -9.20 -20.39
C GLU A 23 -4.47 -8.79 -20.47
N LYS A 24 -4.17 -7.63 -21.04
CA LYS A 24 -2.79 -7.20 -21.25
C LYS A 24 -2.07 -6.87 -19.93
N MET A 25 -2.81 -6.37 -18.95
CA MET A 25 -2.26 -6.06 -17.63
C MET A 25 -3.35 -6.12 -16.54
N PRO A 26 -3.00 -6.49 -15.30
CA PRO A 26 -3.94 -6.49 -14.19
C PRO A 26 -4.31 -5.06 -13.79
N LEU A 27 -5.55 -4.88 -13.31
CA LEU A 27 -6.02 -3.64 -12.74
C LEU A 27 -6.08 -3.78 -11.21
N ILE A 28 -5.36 -2.89 -10.52
CA ILE A 28 -5.35 -2.82 -9.06
C ILE A 28 -6.37 -1.78 -8.61
N GLY A 29 -7.38 -2.21 -7.85
CA GLY A 29 -8.26 -1.34 -7.09
C GLY A 29 -7.56 -0.88 -5.81
N PHE A 30 -7.98 0.26 -5.24
CA PHE A 30 -7.32 0.75 -4.03
C PHE A 30 -8.19 1.63 -3.14
N SER A 31 -7.75 1.78 -1.90
CA SER A 31 -8.24 2.81 -0.97
C SER A 31 -7.14 3.24 0.01
N GLY A 32 -7.36 4.35 0.69
CA GLY A 32 -6.60 4.65 1.90
C GLY A 32 -6.91 3.63 3.00
N ALA A 33 -5.95 3.34 3.88
CA ALA A 33 -6.16 2.52 5.05
C ALA A 33 -7.01 3.26 6.11
N PRO A 34 -7.65 2.54 7.04
CA PRO A 34 -8.48 3.17 8.07
C PRO A 34 -7.77 4.29 8.83
N PHE A 35 -6.54 4.06 9.30
CA PHE A 35 -5.75 5.07 10.02
C PHE A 35 -5.49 6.31 9.16
N THR A 36 -5.03 6.12 7.93
CA THR A 36 -4.74 7.23 7.01
C THR A 36 -5.98 8.08 6.76
N LEU A 37 -7.15 7.48 6.52
CA LEU A 37 -8.38 8.23 6.29
C LEU A 37 -8.90 8.94 7.54
N CYS A 38 -8.90 8.26 8.69
CA CYS A 38 -9.28 8.89 9.96
C CYS A 38 -8.35 10.05 10.32
N SER A 39 -7.04 9.90 10.06
CA SER A 39 -6.08 10.99 10.26
C SER A 39 -6.42 12.22 9.41
N TYR A 40 -6.75 12.05 8.14
CA TYR A 40 -7.21 13.17 7.31
C TYR A 40 -8.48 13.84 7.82
N MET A 41 -9.44 13.05 8.30
CA MET A 41 -10.70 13.57 8.86
C MET A 41 -10.46 14.40 10.12
N ILE A 42 -9.57 13.93 11.01
CA ILE A 42 -9.29 14.57 12.30
C ILE A 42 -8.39 15.80 12.15
N GLU A 43 -7.31 15.68 11.36
CA GLU A 43 -6.33 16.75 11.18
C GLU A 43 -6.83 17.84 10.20
N GLY A 44 -7.82 17.54 9.38
CA GLY A 44 -8.33 18.44 8.33
C GLY A 44 -7.36 18.64 7.15
N GLY A 45 -6.31 17.83 7.06
CA GLY A 45 -5.30 17.90 6.00
C GLY A 45 -3.99 17.24 6.39
N LYS A 46 -2.87 17.77 5.84
CA LYS A 46 -1.53 17.27 6.16
C LYS A 46 -1.13 17.65 7.58
N SER A 47 -0.62 16.68 8.33
CA SER A 47 -0.01 16.89 9.63
C SER A 47 1.39 16.29 9.65
N ARG A 48 2.31 16.87 10.40
CA ARG A 48 3.65 16.32 10.60
C ARG A 48 3.65 15.22 11.67
N ASP A 49 2.99 15.50 12.79
CA ASP A 49 3.11 14.68 14.01
C ASP A 49 1.80 13.97 14.36
N PHE A 50 0.70 14.25 13.63
CA PHE A 50 -0.63 13.67 13.83
C PHE A 50 -1.12 13.83 15.29
N THR A 51 -0.90 15.02 15.86
CA THR A 51 -1.14 15.27 17.27
C THR A 51 -2.61 15.12 17.64
N SER A 52 -3.54 15.70 16.87
CA SER A 52 -4.99 15.59 17.14
C SER A 52 -5.46 14.14 17.03
N THR A 53 -4.96 13.41 16.04
CA THR A 53 -5.24 11.98 15.84
C THR A 53 -4.78 11.17 17.05
N LYS A 54 -3.54 11.36 17.49
CA LYS A 54 -2.98 10.64 18.64
C LYS A 54 -3.69 11.01 19.96
N LEU A 55 -4.02 12.28 20.16
CA LEU A 55 -4.80 12.70 21.33
C LEU A 55 -6.16 12.02 21.37
N MET A 56 -6.89 11.95 20.26
CA MET A 56 -8.14 11.21 20.20
C MET A 56 -7.97 9.72 20.56
N MET A 57 -6.88 9.08 20.11
CA MET A 57 -6.59 7.69 20.46
C MET A 57 -6.34 7.49 21.96
N PHE A 58 -5.65 8.45 22.60
CA PHE A 58 -5.23 8.33 24.00
C PHE A 58 -6.31 8.79 24.98
N GLU A 59 -6.98 9.90 24.69
CA GLU A 59 -7.95 10.54 25.57
C GLU A 59 -9.37 10.04 25.39
N ALA A 60 -9.72 9.61 24.16
CA ALA A 60 -11.06 9.15 23.80
C ALA A 60 -11.06 7.84 22.97
N PRO A 61 -10.46 6.74 23.47
CA PRO A 61 -10.28 5.50 22.71
C PRO A 61 -11.59 4.88 22.21
N GLU A 62 -12.67 5.07 22.90
CA GLU A 62 -14.00 4.59 22.46
C GLU A 62 -14.48 5.35 21.21
N MET A 63 -14.30 6.65 21.19
CA MET A 63 -14.64 7.49 20.03
C MET A 63 -13.72 7.18 18.84
N TRP A 64 -12.43 6.97 19.10
CA TRP A 64 -11.47 6.50 18.10
C TRP A 64 -11.93 5.20 17.46
N ASN A 65 -12.23 4.18 18.27
CA ASN A 65 -12.67 2.89 17.76
C ASN A 65 -13.98 3.00 16.99
N LEU A 66 -14.94 3.80 17.46
CA LEU A 66 -16.20 4.03 16.75
C LEU A 66 -15.99 4.68 15.38
N LEU A 67 -15.10 5.66 15.27
CA LEU A 67 -14.74 6.29 14.00
C LEU A 67 -14.07 5.28 13.06
N MET A 68 -13.07 4.56 13.56
CA MET A 68 -12.35 3.53 12.80
C MET A 68 -13.30 2.44 12.29
N ASP A 69 -14.22 1.97 13.11
CA ASP A 69 -15.21 0.95 12.73
C ASP A 69 -16.14 1.41 11.62
N LYS A 70 -16.62 2.66 11.69
CA LYS A 70 -17.42 3.25 10.62
C LYS A 70 -16.66 3.37 9.32
N VAL A 71 -15.40 3.83 9.38
CA VAL A 71 -14.53 3.93 8.21
C VAL A 71 -14.24 2.54 7.64
N CYS A 72 -13.93 1.55 8.46
CA CYS A 72 -13.72 0.17 8.01
C CYS A 72 -14.92 -0.37 7.23
N THR A 73 -16.15 -0.16 7.73
CA THR A 73 -17.37 -0.62 7.05
C THR A 73 -17.49 -0.02 5.65
N VAL A 74 -17.31 1.31 5.53
CA VAL A 74 -17.34 1.98 4.23
C VAL A 74 -16.24 1.49 3.30
N LEU A 75 -15.02 1.27 3.83
CA LEU A 75 -13.89 0.79 3.04
C LEU A 75 -14.11 -0.62 2.50
N VAL A 76 -14.65 -1.51 3.33
CA VAL A 76 -14.96 -2.88 2.91
C VAL A 76 -15.98 -2.87 1.76
N ASP A 77 -17.06 -2.11 1.88
CA ASP A 77 -18.08 -2.02 0.84
C ASP A 77 -17.52 -1.39 -0.45
N TYR A 78 -16.71 -0.33 -0.31
CA TYR A 78 -16.06 0.33 -1.43
C TYR A 78 -15.08 -0.57 -2.18
N LEU A 79 -14.25 -1.33 -1.47
CA LEU A 79 -13.29 -2.25 -2.07
C LEU A 79 -13.99 -3.47 -2.70
N LYS A 80 -15.05 -4.00 -2.08
CA LYS A 80 -15.91 -5.03 -2.67
C LYS A 80 -16.55 -4.56 -3.97
N MET A 81 -17.04 -3.32 -4.04
CA MET A 81 -17.56 -2.73 -5.27
C MET A 81 -16.50 -2.65 -6.37
N GLN A 82 -15.25 -2.28 -6.04
CA GLN A 82 -14.16 -2.24 -7.01
C GLN A 82 -13.84 -3.64 -7.59
N VAL A 83 -13.83 -4.68 -6.76
CA VAL A 83 -13.63 -6.07 -7.24
C VAL A 83 -14.80 -6.49 -8.16
N LYS A 84 -16.04 -6.25 -7.75
CA LYS A 84 -17.22 -6.52 -8.59
C LYS A 84 -17.17 -5.77 -9.92
N ALA A 85 -16.56 -4.58 -9.96
CA ALA A 85 -16.37 -3.79 -11.18
C ALA A 85 -15.22 -4.28 -12.06
N GLY A 86 -14.36 -5.20 -11.57
CA GLY A 86 -13.31 -5.83 -12.35
C GLY A 86 -11.88 -5.58 -11.88
N ALA A 87 -11.67 -5.02 -10.69
CA ALA A 87 -10.34 -4.97 -10.08
C ALA A 87 -9.86 -6.41 -9.77
N GLN A 88 -8.60 -6.70 -10.09
CA GLN A 88 -8.00 -8.03 -10.00
C GLN A 88 -7.01 -8.18 -8.84
N ALA A 89 -6.71 -7.09 -8.17
CA ALA A 89 -6.01 -7.00 -6.91
C ALA A 89 -6.50 -5.77 -6.16
N LEU A 90 -6.31 -5.72 -4.86
CA LEU A 90 -6.62 -4.54 -4.03
C LEU A 90 -5.37 -4.06 -3.32
N GLN A 91 -5.19 -2.74 -3.23
CA GLN A 91 -4.12 -2.15 -2.44
C GLN A 91 -4.69 -1.20 -1.38
N ILE A 92 -4.30 -1.39 -0.12
CA ILE A 92 -4.68 -0.55 1.01
C ILE A 92 -3.48 0.32 1.37
N PHE A 93 -3.63 1.65 1.25
CA PHE A 93 -2.55 2.61 1.45
C PHE A 93 -2.55 3.20 2.86
N ASP A 94 -1.60 2.78 3.70
CA ASP A 94 -1.36 3.39 5.01
C ASP A 94 -0.16 4.32 5.00
N SER A 95 -0.33 5.45 4.32
CA SER A 95 0.74 6.40 4.04
C SER A 95 1.23 7.17 5.27
N TRP A 96 0.46 7.20 6.36
CA TRP A 96 0.80 8.01 7.54
C TRP A 96 1.11 7.20 8.79
N VAL A 97 0.94 5.90 8.75
CA VAL A 97 1.09 5.02 9.91
C VAL A 97 2.52 4.96 10.48
N GLY A 98 3.51 5.36 9.70
CA GLY A 98 4.91 5.46 10.16
C GLY A 98 5.15 6.45 11.31
N CYS A 99 4.16 7.28 11.67
CA CYS A 99 4.21 8.12 12.87
C CYS A 99 3.94 7.35 14.17
N MET A 100 3.56 6.07 14.08
CA MET A 100 3.16 5.23 15.21
C MET A 100 4.32 4.44 15.78
N GLY A 101 4.37 4.34 17.12
CA GLY A 101 5.20 3.36 17.78
C GLY A 101 4.58 1.95 17.70
N PRO A 102 5.39 0.88 17.94
CA PRO A 102 4.91 -0.50 17.78
C PRO A 102 3.70 -0.84 18.64
N GLN A 103 3.71 -0.42 19.91
CA GLN A 103 2.62 -0.69 20.85
C GLN A 103 1.33 0.04 20.48
N ASP A 104 1.44 1.30 20.04
CA ASP A 104 0.28 2.11 19.64
C ASP A 104 -0.30 1.59 18.32
N TYR A 105 0.55 1.20 17.36
CA TYR A 105 0.09 0.55 16.15
C TYR A 105 -0.69 -0.73 16.46
N GLU A 106 -0.13 -1.61 17.29
CA GLU A 106 -0.74 -2.89 17.68
C GLU A 106 -2.09 -2.70 18.37
N LYS A 107 -2.18 -1.69 19.24
CA LYS A 107 -3.38 -1.43 20.03
C LYS A 107 -4.47 -0.68 19.27
N TYR A 108 -4.11 0.38 18.54
CA TYR A 108 -5.08 1.35 18.03
C TYR A 108 -5.31 1.29 16.52
N VAL A 109 -4.42 0.65 15.75
CA VAL A 109 -4.48 0.65 14.29
C VAL A 109 -4.66 -0.76 13.73
N MET A 110 -3.79 -1.69 14.11
CA MET A 110 -3.74 -3.05 13.57
C MET A 110 -5.09 -3.79 13.60
N PRO A 111 -5.91 -3.72 14.67
CA PRO A 111 -7.20 -4.43 14.69
C PRO A 111 -8.13 -4.02 13.56
N HIS A 112 -8.16 -2.74 13.23
CA HIS A 112 -9.03 -2.17 12.19
C HIS A 112 -8.52 -2.50 10.79
N THR A 113 -7.21 -2.38 10.52
CA THR A 113 -6.61 -2.80 9.25
C THR A 113 -6.82 -4.29 9.02
N ARG A 114 -6.62 -5.12 10.07
CA ARG A 114 -6.88 -6.57 10.02
C ARG A 114 -8.34 -6.88 9.72
N ARG A 115 -9.29 -6.14 10.30
CA ARG A 115 -10.71 -6.27 10.01
C ARG A 115 -10.98 -6.08 8.52
N VAL A 116 -10.53 -4.98 7.93
CA VAL A 116 -10.73 -4.70 6.50
C VAL A 116 -10.16 -5.82 5.64
N ILE A 117 -8.91 -6.24 5.90
CA ILE A 117 -8.25 -7.31 5.15
C ILE A 117 -9.04 -8.64 5.28
N ASN A 118 -9.47 -8.99 6.48
CA ASN A 118 -10.21 -10.25 6.71
C ASN A 118 -11.57 -10.26 6.02
N GLU A 119 -12.31 -9.16 6.01
CA GLU A 119 -13.62 -9.06 5.36
C GLU A 119 -13.54 -9.04 3.82
N LEU A 120 -12.32 -8.87 3.26
CA LEU A 120 -12.06 -8.90 1.82
C LEU A 120 -11.50 -10.25 1.32
N LYS A 121 -11.06 -11.15 2.21
CA LYS A 121 -10.40 -12.42 1.83
C LYS A 121 -11.23 -13.27 0.87
N ASP A 122 -12.55 -13.30 1.04
CA ASP A 122 -13.45 -14.13 0.25
C ASP A 122 -13.75 -13.54 -1.15
N MET A 123 -13.16 -12.39 -1.47
CA MET A 123 -13.33 -11.77 -2.79
C MET A 123 -12.50 -12.45 -3.89
N GLY A 124 -11.59 -13.35 -3.55
CA GLY A 124 -10.79 -14.13 -4.52
C GLY A 124 -9.73 -13.33 -5.26
N VAL A 125 -9.35 -12.16 -4.76
CA VAL A 125 -8.28 -11.32 -5.31
C VAL A 125 -7.20 -11.06 -4.26
N PRO A 126 -5.90 -10.95 -4.63
CA PRO A 126 -4.85 -10.67 -3.68
C PRO A 126 -4.97 -9.26 -3.09
N ILE A 127 -4.59 -9.13 -1.82
CA ILE A 127 -4.62 -7.87 -1.07
C ILE A 127 -3.19 -7.43 -0.78
N ILE A 128 -2.84 -6.23 -1.23
CA ILE A 128 -1.57 -5.56 -0.99
C ILE A 128 -1.74 -4.62 0.20
N ASN A 129 -1.03 -4.88 1.28
CA ASN A 129 -1.00 -4.03 2.47
C ASN A 129 0.24 -3.13 2.39
N PHE A 130 0.04 -1.86 2.05
CA PHE A 130 1.11 -0.88 1.86
C PHE A 130 1.21 0.06 3.06
N SER A 131 2.46 0.32 3.49
CA SER A 131 2.74 1.29 4.55
C SER A 131 4.05 2.04 4.30
N THR A 132 4.16 3.27 4.84
CA THR A 132 5.39 4.08 4.78
C THR A 132 5.92 4.40 6.16
N GLY A 133 7.25 4.55 6.28
CA GLY A 133 7.91 4.88 7.54
C GLY A 133 7.87 3.76 8.59
N THR A 134 7.55 2.54 8.17
CA THR A 134 7.28 1.40 9.06
C THR A 134 8.43 0.42 9.19
N SER A 135 9.64 0.75 8.73
CA SER A 135 10.80 -0.16 8.74
C SER A 135 11.09 -0.76 10.13
N THR A 136 10.84 -0.02 11.20
CA THR A 136 11.03 -0.48 12.59
C THR A 136 9.93 -1.40 13.11
N ILE A 137 8.71 -1.30 12.55
CA ILE A 137 7.50 -2.02 12.98
C ILE A 137 6.90 -2.90 11.87
N LEU A 138 7.66 -3.18 10.81
CA LEU A 138 7.16 -3.85 9.61
C LEU A 138 6.61 -5.25 9.90
N ASP A 139 7.21 -5.98 10.82
CA ASP A 139 6.72 -7.27 11.31
C ASP A 139 5.35 -7.15 11.99
N THR A 140 5.11 -6.08 12.73
CA THR A 140 3.82 -5.81 13.36
C THR A 140 2.79 -5.40 12.32
N VAL A 141 3.17 -4.58 11.32
CA VAL A 141 2.31 -4.24 10.18
C VAL A 141 1.92 -5.50 9.40
N ALA A 142 2.85 -6.40 9.14
CA ALA A 142 2.58 -7.66 8.45
C ALA A 142 1.57 -8.56 9.19
N LYS A 143 1.52 -8.49 10.52
CA LYS A 143 0.52 -9.22 11.33
C LYS A 143 -0.91 -8.74 11.08
N ALA A 144 -1.13 -7.52 10.58
CA ALA A 144 -2.47 -7.08 10.18
C ALA A 144 -3.04 -7.92 9.03
N GLY A 145 -2.19 -8.48 8.18
CA GLY A 145 -2.56 -9.35 7.06
C GLY A 145 -2.15 -8.77 5.71
N GLY A 146 -2.66 -9.38 4.64
CA GLY A 146 -2.34 -9.12 3.26
C GLY A 146 -1.56 -10.27 2.64
N ASP A 147 -1.78 -10.51 1.36
CA ASP A 147 -1.06 -11.51 0.57
C ASP A 147 0.31 -10.96 0.15
N VAL A 148 0.37 -9.64 -0.03
CA VAL A 148 1.57 -8.88 -0.37
C VAL A 148 1.79 -7.80 0.67
N ILE A 149 3.00 -7.71 1.25
CA ILE A 149 3.40 -6.61 2.11
C ILE A 149 4.22 -5.62 1.28
N SER A 150 3.75 -4.38 1.24
CA SER A 150 4.39 -3.30 0.48
C SER A 150 4.90 -2.22 1.42
N PHE A 151 6.10 -1.73 1.16
CA PHE A 151 6.80 -0.80 2.05
C PHE A 151 7.72 0.15 1.27
N ASP A 152 8.16 1.19 1.95
CA ASP A 152 9.00 2.21 1.36
C ASP A 152 10.52 1.86 1.38
N TRP A 153 11.33 2.77 0.85
CA TRP A 153 12.78 2.60 0.63
C TRP A 153 13.65 2.70 1.91
N ARG A 154 13.05 2.88 3.09
CA ARG A 154 13.79 3.09 4.35
C ARG A 154 14.31 1.79 4.99
N ILE A 155 14.15 0.68 4.29
CA ILE A 155 14.67 -0.63 4.65
C ILE A 155 15.12 -1.35 3.37
N ASN A 156 16.19 -2.14 3.42
CA ASN A 156 16.56 -2.99 2.29
C ASN A 156 15.51 -4.09 2.08
N ILE A 157 15.25 -4.43 0.82
CA ILE A 157 14.17 -5.34 0.48
C ILE A 157 14.36 -6.77 1.05
N ASP A 158 15.59 -7.27 1.08
CA ASP A 158 15.95 -8.56 1.66
C ASP A 158 15.80 -8.58 3.20
N ASP A 159 16.22 -7.50 3.88
CA ASP A 159 16.03 -7.32 5.32
C ASP A 159 14.54 -7.27 5.69
N ALA A 160 13.76 -6.54 4.89
CA ALA A 160 12.32 -6.48 5.05
C ALA A 160 11.67 -7.86 4.88
N TRP A 161 12.00 -8.58 3.81
CA TRP A 161 11.42 -9.89 3.53
C TRP A 161 11.77 -10.91 4.62
N LYS A 162 13.02 -10.90 5.09
CA LYS A 162 13.44 -11.71 6.22
C LYS A 162 12.66 -11.39 7.50
N LYS A 163 12.39 -10.09 7.74
CA LYS A 163 11.68 -9.61 8.93
C LYS A 163 10.21 -10.05 8.96
N ILE A 164 9.53 -10.02 7.81
CA ILE A 164 8.10 -10.41 7.70
C ILE A 164 7.87 -11.90 7.51
N GLY A 165 8.93 -12.67 7.18
CA GLY A 165 8.86 -14.07 6.77
C GLY A 165 8.72 -14.21 5.25
N TYR A 166 9.14 -15.38 4.74
CA TYR A 166 9.14 -15.68 3.29
C TYR A 166 7.86 -16.41 2.81
N ASP A 167 6.88 -16.48 3.66
CA ASP A 167 5.56 -17.07 3.39
C ASP A 167 4.60 -16.11 2.69
N ARG A 168 5.03 -14.86 2.49
CA ARG A 168 4.28 -13.80 1.81
C ARG A 168 5.07 -13.16 0.70
N SER A 169 4.35 -12.63 -0.28
CA SER A 169 4.91 -11.79 -1.32
C SER A 169 5.26 -10.40 -0.79
N ILE A 170 6.19 -9.73 -1.44
CA ILE A 170 6.56 -8.35 -1.12
C ILE A 170 6.45 -7.45 -2.35
N GLN A 171 6.20 -6.17 -2.10
CA GLN A 171 6.20 -5.15 -3.14
C GLN A 171 7.06 -3.96 -2.72
N GLY A 172 7.92 -3.50 -3.62
CA GLY A 172 8.72 -2.31 -3.43
C GLY A 172 10.08 -2.44 -4.07
N ASN A 173 11.05 -1.60 -3.69
CA ASN A 173 10.88 -0.44 -2.81
C ASN A 173 11.85 0.69 -3.22
N LEU A 174 11.88 0.98 -4.53
CA LEU A 174 12.75 2.04 -5.05
C LEU A 174 12.31 3.41 -4.52
N ASP A 175 13.27 4.24 -4.07
CA ASP A 175 13.00 5.63 -3.70
C ASP A 175 12.52 6.42 -4.93
N PRO A 176 11.29 7.01 -4.90
CA PRO A 176 10.78 7.79 -6.04
C PRO A 176 11.66 8.98 -6.42
N THR A 177 12.45 9.52 -5.51
CA THR A 177 13.34 10.65 -5.80
C THR A 177 14.50 10.25 -6.71
N LEU A 178 14.86 8.97 -6.75
CA LEU A 178 15.87 8.47 -7.67
C LEU A 178 15.48 8.63 -9.14
N LEU A 179 14.19 8.77 -9.45
CA LEU A 179 13.75 9.01 -10.83
C LEU A 179 14.20 10.36 -11.39
N PHE A 180 14.73 11.24 -10.56
CA PHE A 180 15.38 12.50 -11.01
C PHE A 180 16.89 12.36 -11.21
N ALA A 181 17.48 11.23 -10.82
CA ALA A 181 18.91 10.98 -10.97
C ALA A 181 19.28 10.61 -12.42
N PRO A 182 20.58 10.69 -12.82
CA PRO A 182 21.02 10.15 -14.09
C PRO A 182 20.71 8.66 -14.23
N ILE A 183 20.41 8.22 -15.46
CA ILE A 183 20.05 6.82 -15.76
C ILE A 183 21.03 5.79 -15.19
N PRO A 184 22.36 5.99 -15.23
CA PRO A 184 23.30 5.02 -14.62
C PRO A 184 23.05 4.83 -13.11
N VAL A 185 22.76 5.91 -12.37
CA VAL A 185 22.47 5.84 -10.93
C VAL A 185 21.16 5.10 -10.67
N ILE A 186 20.14 5.36 -11.49
CA ILE A 186 18.86 4.63 -11.42
C ILE A 186 19.11 3.14 -11.66
N ARG A 187 19.86 2.80 -12.69
CA ARG A 187 20.21 1.41 -13.05
C ARG A 187 20.88 0.69 -11.90
N ASP A 188 21.89 1.28 -11.28
CA ASP A 188 22.61 0.67 -10.17
C ASP A 188 21.68 0.32 -9.01
N ARG A 189 20.73 1.21 -8.70
CA ARG A 189 19.73 0.98 -7.63
C ARG A 189 18.69 -0.08 -8.00
N VAL A 190 18.20 -0.08 -9.22
CA VAL A 190 17.28 -1.12 -9.69
C VAL A 190 17.95 -2.49 -9.60
N LEU A 191 19.18 -2.61 -10.13
CA LEU A 191 19.94 -3.85 -10.08
C LEU A 191 20.31 -4.28 -8.66
N GLU A 192 20.56 -3.33 -7.75
CA GLU A 192 20.78 -3.64 -6.33
C GLU A 192 19.53 -4.30 -5.71
N ILE A 193 18.34 -3.73 -5.92
CA ILE A 193 17.08 -4.30 -5.43
C ILE A 193 16.88 -5.71 -6.01
N MET A 194 17.05 -5.87 -7.32
CA MET A 194 16.85 -7.17 -7.99
C MET A 194 17.83 -8.23 -7.49
N ARG A 195 19.12 -7.87 -7.28
CA ARG A 195 20.11 -8.78 -6.68
C ARG A 195 19.78 -9.18 -5.25
N ARG A 196 19.29 -8.24 -4.43
CA ARG A 196 18.84 -8.51 -3.04
C ARG A 196 17.63 -9.44 -2.98
N VAL A 197 16.73 -9.35 -3.94
CA VAL A 197 15.60 -10.29 -4.09
C VAL A 197 16.11 -11.70 -4.42
N GLY A 198 17.19 -11.83 -5.20
CA GLY A 198 17.89 -13.08 -5.45
C GLY A 198 17.04 -14.12 -6.19
N GLY A 199 16.20 -13.72 -7.14
CA GLY A 199 15.35 -14.63 -7.91
C GLY A 199 14.23 -15.30 -7.13
N ARG A 200 14.02 -14.93 -5.89
CA ARG A 200 12.93 -15.49 -5.07
C ARG A 200 11.57 -15.10 -5.65
N PRO A 201 10.65 -16.05 -5.89
CA PRO A 201 9.30 -15.74 -6.36
C PRO A 201 8.50 -14.97 -5.30
N GLY A 202 7.58 -14.10 -5.76
CA GLY A 202 6.72 -13.31 -4.89
C GLY A 202 7.20 -11.87 -4.68
N HIS A 203 8.13 -11.38 -5.51
CA HIS A 203 8.49 -9.97 -5.54
C HIS A 203 7.74 -9.23 -6.65
N ILE A 204 7.15 -8.09 -6.30
CA ILE A 204 6.60 -7.10 -7.22
C ILE A 204 7.48 -5.86 -7.14
N PHE A 205 8.24 -5.57 -8.21
CA PHE A 205 9.04 -4.34 -8.26
C PHE A 205 8.11 -3.13 -8.28
N ASN A 206 8.35 -2.19 -7.39
CA ASN A 206 7.59 -0.93 -7.33
C ASN A 206 8.43 0.18 -6.71
N LEU A 207 7.96 1.42 -6.86
CA LEU A 207 8.44 2.54 -6.06
C LEU A 207 7.96 2.37 -4.62
N GLY A 208 8.75 2.88 -3.66
CA GLY A 208 8.38 2.88 -2.24
C GLY A 208 7.31 3.91 -1.87
N HIS A 209 6.87 4.74 -2.81
CA HIS A 209 5.75 5.69 -2.68
C HIS A 209 5.30 6.13 -4.08
N GLY A 210 4.24 6.95 -4.14
CA GLY A 210 3.75 7.53 -5.38
C GLY A 210 4.83 8.35 -6.12
N ILE A 211 4.73 8.34 -7.44
CA ILE A 211 5.60 9.10 -8.34
C ILE A 211 5.44 10.60 -8.11
N LEU A 212 6.53 11.37 -8.25
CA LEU A 212 6.51 12.81 -8.07
C LEU A 212 6.10 13.53 -9.38
N GLN A 213 5.45 14.70 -9.23
CA GLN A 213 4.81 15.43 -10.34
C GLN A 213 5.71 15.70 -11.55
N HIS A 214 6.99 15.99 -11.34
CA HIS A 214 7.94 16.34 -12.41
C HIS A 214 8.88 15.20 -12.80
N THR A 215 8.51 13.97 -12.48
CA THR A 215 9.31 12.79 -12.84
C THR A 215 9.40 12.65 -14.36
N PRO A 216 10.62 12.52 -14.94
CA PRO A 216 10.79 12.30 -16.35
C PRO A 216 10.17 10.98 -16.80
N VAL A 217 9.29 11.02 -17.79
CA VAL A 217 8.59 9.81 -18.29
C VAL A 217 9.58 8.77 -18.82
N ASP A 218 10.66 9.19 -19.48
CA ASP A 218 11.65 8.27 -20.03
C ASP A 218 12.45 7.55 -18.94
N HIS A 219 12.61 8.14 -17.75
CA HIS A 219 13.22 7.45 -16.62
C HIS A 219 12.31 6.33 -16.08
N VAL A 220 11.00 6.55 -16.10
CA VAL A 220 10.03 5.50 -15.71
C VAL A 220 10.07 4.35 -16.69
N LYS A 221 10.06 4.63 -18.00
CA LYS A 221 10.20 3.60 -19.05
C LYS A 221 11.49 2.81 -18.87
N ALA A 222 12.61 3.52 -18.69
CA ALA A 222 13.91 2.88 -18.50
C ALA A 222 13.91 1.91 -17.29
N ILE A 223 13.24 2.24 -16.18
CA ILE A 223 13.10 1.33 -15.03
C ILE A 223 12.31 0.08 -15.42
N VAL A 224 11.19 0.23 -16.12
CA VAL A 224 10.36 -0.89 -16.57
C VAL A 224 11.20 -1.83 -17.45
N ASP A 225 11.94 -1.28 -18.41
CA ASP A 225 12.82 -2.06 -19.30
C ASP A 225 13.91 -2.78 -18.49
N MET A 226 14.59 -2.08 -17.56
CA MET A 226 15.62 -2.66 -16.71
C MET A 226 15.13 -3.83 -15.86
N VAL A 227 13.89 -3.75 -15.33
CA VAL A 227 13.30 -4.81 -14.51
C VAL A 227 12.91 -6.00 -15.36
N HIS A 228 12.33 -5.76 -16.56
CA HIS A 228 11.91 -6.83 -17.46
C HIS A 228 13.09 -7.57 -18.12
N GLU A 229 14.19 -6.87 -18.37
CA GLU A 229 15.41 -7.43 -18.98
C GLU A 229 16.32 -8.12 -17.95
N TYR A 230 16.06 -7.93 -16.66
CA TYR A 230 16.90 -8.51 -15.60
C TYR A 230 16.84 -10.03 -15.60
N GLN A 231 18.00 -10.65 -15.78
CA GLN A 231 18.18 -12.10 -15.64
C GLN A 231 18.91 -12.38 -14.34
N HIS A 232 18.38 -13.32 -13.56
CA HIS A 232 19.07 -13.80 -12.37
C HIS A 232 20.27 -14.64 -12.80
N GLU A 233 21.48 -14.22 -12.42
CA GLU A 233 22.71 -14.98 -12.54
C GLU A 233 22.76 -16.16 -11.58
#